data_a987da6efbd8d0d54201ffb2a8727310
#
_entry.id   a987da6efbd8d0d54201ffb2a8727310
#
_cell.length_a   1.000
_cell.length_b   1.000
_cell.length_c   1.000
_cell.angle_alpha   90.00
_cell.angle_beta   90.00
_cell.angle_gamma   90.00
#
_symmetry.space_group_name_H-M   'P 1'
#
loop_
_entity.id
_entity.type
_entity.pdbx_description
1 polymer ?
#
loop_
_entity_poly.entity_id
_entity_poly.type
_entity_poly.pdbx_seq_one_letter_code
_entity_poly.pdbx_strand_id
1 'polypeptide(L)'
;MKKPLLAIIIALSALAANNSFAQYNEIKSENIASLQVVAGNNWLSMPIATLNGEAINISFDDLTHEYHRYVYRLQHCEADWSVSEGIFESDYCEGFADGSTIDDIEESLNTNTLYTHYRLSIPNENCRIKMSGNYRLTVYDENEGDTVFTACFMVVEPLVKTSMAVTTNTDIDTNKAHQQVAAEINYSALGITNPNAELYTVVMQNGRWSTARINAAPQYQTGSGLRWEHNPDYIFNGGNEFHKFEILDVTHPTLGIENVGWDGKNYHAQIRTDLPRPRYVYDEDANGTLYI
;
A
#
# COMPACT_ATOMS: atom_id res chain seq x y z
N MET A 1 -48.55 10.34 -8.66
CA MET A 1 -47.99 10.04 -7.33
C MET A 1 -46.92 8.92 -7.40
N LYS A 2 -45.79 9.09 -8.13
CA LYS A 2 -44.71 8.09 -8.23
C LYS A 2 -43.30 8.64 -7.93
N LYS A 3 -43.18 9.91 -7.51
CA LYS A 3 -41.88 10.57 -7.26
C LYS A 3 -41.25 10.36 -5.87
N PRO A 4 -41.94 10.10 -4.76
CA PRO A 4 -41.29 9.91 -3.47
C PRO A 4 -40.59 8.53 -3.33
N LEU A 5 -41.06 7.49 -4.03
CA LEU A 5 -40.48 6.15 -3.90
C LEU A 5 -39.08 6.07 -4.55
N LEU A 6 -38.86 6.77 -5.66
CA LEU A 6 -37.56 6.83 -6.35
C LEU A 6 -36.52 7.59 -5.53
N ALA A 7 -36.93 8.67 -4.86
CA ALA A 7 -36.04 9.45 -3.99
C ALA A 7 -35.61 8.67 -2.74
N ILE A 8 -36.47 7.83 -2.18
CA ILE A 8 -36.17 6.95 -1.05
C ILE A 8 -35.20 5.83 -1.45
N ILE A 9 -35.35 5.25 -2.65
CA ILE A 9 -34.43 4.22 -3.16
C ILE A 9 -33.04 4.82 -3.43
N ILE A 10 -32.94 6.03 -3.96
CA ILE A 10 -31.67 6.72 -4.17
C ILE A 10 -31.03 7.12 -2.83
N ALA A 11 -31.82 7.52 -1.84
CA ALA A 11 -31.30 7.84 -0.50
C ALA A 11 -30.84 6.58 0.27
N LEU A 12 -31.52 5.43 0.10
CA LEU A 12 -31.05 4.16 0.68
C LEU A 12 -29.79 3.61 -0.01
N SER A 13 -29.64 3.81 -1.33
CA SER A 13 -28.42 3.39 -2.03
C SER A 13 -27.21 4.29 -1.69
N ALA A 14 -27.43 5.55 -1.34
CA ALA A 14 -26.38 6.45 -0.86
C ALA A 14 -25.92 6.14 0.58
N LEU A 15 -26.77 5.51 1.40
CA LEU A 15 -26.42 5.05 2.75
C LEU A 15 -25.70 3.70 2.78
N ALA A 16 -25.66 2.98 1.66
CA ALA A 16 -24.92 1.73 1.49
C ALA A 16 -23.52 1.95 0.86
N ALA A 17 -22.98 3.16 0.84
CA ALA A 17 -21.56 3.37 0.66
C ALA A 17 -20.85 2.78 1.89
N ASN A 18 -20.55 1.48 1.83
CA ASN A 18 -19.60 0.88 2.74
C ASN A 18 -18.34 1.74 2.64
N ASN A 19 -17.99 2.41 3.72
CA ASN A 19 -16.68 3.01 3.87
C ASN A 19 -15.68 1.83 3.88
N SER A 20 -15.26 1.41 2.69
CA SER A 20 -14.13 0.51 2.56
C SER A 20 -12.92 1.33 2.97
N PHE A 21 -12.50 1.19 4.21
CA PHE A 21 -11.22 1.71 4.64
C PHE A 21 -10.15 0.91 3.89
N ALA A 22 -9.52 1.53 2.90
CA ALA A 22 -8.38 0.95 2.23
C ALA A 22 -7.10 1.31 3.02
N GLN A 23 -6.07 0.48 2.90
CA GLN A 23 -4.73 0.90 3.28
C GLN A 23 -4.38 2.15 2.49
N TYR A 24 -4.13 3.25 3.16
CA TYR A 24 -3.87 4.51 2.49
C TYR A 24 -2.85 5.34 3.26
N ASN A 25 -1.69 5.56 2.61
CA ASN A 25 -0.76 6.58 3.06
C ASN A 25 -1.30 7.91 2.55
N GLU A 26 -1.52 8.88 3.43
CA GLU A 26 -2.12 10.15 3.07
C GLU A 26 -1.27 11.30 3.62
N ILE A 27 -0.74 12.13 2.75
CA ILE A 27 -0.08 13.38 3.12
C ILE A 27 -1.15 14.46 3.22
N LYS A 28 -1.22 15.15 4.37
CA LYS A 28 -2.21 16.18 4.66
C LYS A 28 -1.61 17.59 4.66
N SER A 29 -0.32 17.71 4.94
CA SER A 29 0.41 18.97 4.91
C SER A 29 1.07 19.19 3.55
N GLU A 30 0.93 20.38 2.98
CA GLU A 30 1.58 20.77 1.72
C GLU A 30 3.11 20.85 1.84
N ASN A 31 3.63 20.95 3.06
CA ASN A 31 5.06 21.01 3.34
C ASN A 31 5.72 19.62 3.40
N ILE A 32 4.96 18.54 3.40
CA ILE A 32 5.48 17.18 3.49
C ILE A 32 5.57 16.55 2.11
N ALA A 33 6.72 15.98 1.81
CA ALA A 33 7.00 15.28 0.55
C ALA A 33 7.71 13.95 0.80
N SER A 34 7.89 13.17 -0.27
CA SER A 34 8.70 11.94 -0.30
C SER A 34 8.35 10.89 0.77
N LEU A 35 7.08 10.84 1.23
CA LEU A 35 6.67 9.87 2.25
C LEU A 35 6.91 8.43 1.74
N GLN A 36 7.73 7.69 2.45
CA GLN A 36 8.00 6.28 2.22
C GLN A 36 7.66 5.45 3.45
N VAL A 37 7.10 4.27 3.24
CA VAL A 37 6.79 3.28 4.28
C VAL A 37 7.30 1.94 3.78
N VAL A 38 8.35 1.42 4.39
CA VAL A 38 9.12 0.28 3.88
C VAL A 38 9.32 -0.77 4.97
N ALA A 39 9.05 -2.04 4.68
CA ALA A 39 9.44 -3.15 5.54
C ALA A 39 10.89 -3.58 5.21
N GLY A 40 11.77 -3.49 6.19
CA GLY A 40 13.21 -3.73 5.98
C GLY A 40 13.79 -2.80 4.92
N ASN A 41 14.31 -3.36 3.83
CA ASN A 41 14.92 -2.61 2.71
C ASN A 41 14.15 -2.78 1.39
N ASN A 42 12.97 -3.40 1.42
CA ASN A 42 12.22 -3.70 0.19
C ASN A 42 11.19 -2.61 -0.11
N TRP A 43 11.66 -1.52 -0.71
CA TRP A 43 10.87 -0.33 -1.03
C TRP A 43 9.85 -0.52 -2.17
N LEU A 44 9.98 -1.60 -2.97
CA LEU A 44 9.03 -1.94 -4.05
C LEU A 44 7.86 -2.80 -3.58
N SER A 45 7.93 -3.36 -2.38
CA SER A 45 6.89 -4.22 -1.82
C SER A 45 5.94 -3.43 -0.93
N MET A 46 4.79 -4.03 -0.67
CA MET A 46 3.91 -3.53 0.39
C MET A 46 4.65 -3.58 1.74
N PRO A 47 4.42 -2.60 2.62
CA PRO A 47 5.05 -2.52 3.93
C PRO A 47 4.46 -3.60 4.88
N ILE A 48 4.90 -4.83 4.70
CA ILE A 48 4.48 -6.00 5.50
C ILE A 48 5.71 -6.55 6.20
N ALA A 49 5.75 -6.44 7.52
CA ALA A 49 6.80 -6.98 8.37
C ALA A 49 6.33 -8.22 9.13
N THR A 50 7.23 -9.13 9.43
CA THR A 50 6.95 -10.25 10.33
C THR A 50 7.02 -9.79 11.79
N LEU A 51 6.12 -10.27 12.64
CA LEU A 51 6.16 -9.96 14.06
C LEU A 51 7.51 -10.40 14.67
N ASN A 52 8.21 -9.46 15.30
CA ASN A 52 9.60 -9.59 15.77
C ASN A 52 10.65 -9.85 14.65
N GLY A 53 10.31 -9.56 13.41
CA GLY A 53 11.22 -9.63 12.26
C GLY A 53 11.81 -8.27 11.89
N GLU A 54 11.70 -7.93 10.60
CA GLU A 54 12.19 -6.68 10.04
C GLU A 54 11.44 -5.45 10.58
N ALA A 55 12.15 -4.32 10.68
CA ALA A 55 11.54 -3.06 11.06
C ALA A 55 10.71 -2.44 9.93
N ILE A 56 9.69 -1.71 10.29
CA ILE A 56 9.00 -0.76 9.40
C ILE A 56 9.77 0.56 9.47
N ASN A 57 10.28 1.01 8.35
CA ASN A 57 10.99 2.26 8.18
C ASN A 57 10.06 3.26 7.49
N ILE A 58 9.87 4.40 8.12
CA ILE A 58 9.05 5.52 7.62
C ILE A 58 9.96 6.71 7.47
N SER A 59 9.99 7.32 6.31
CA SER A 59 10.76 8.53 6.05
C SER A 59 9.97 9.54 5.26
N PHE A 60 10.27 10.80 5.46
CA PHE A 60 9.62 11.90 4.76
C PHE A 60 10.50 13.15 4.77
N ASP A 61 10.22 14.06 3.85
CA ASP A 61 10.90 15.35 3.73
C ASP A 61 9.96 16.47 4.13
N ASP A 62 10.43 17.36 5.00
CA ASP A 62 9.80 18.64 5.31
C ASP A 62 10.45 19.74 4.47
N LEU A 63 9.65 20.35 3.60
CA LEU A 63 10.09 21.36 2.64
C LEU A 63 10.25 22.77 3.25
N THR A 64 9.90 22.96 4.51
CA THR A 64 10.16 24.23 5.21
C THR A 64 11.64 24.46 5.49
N HIS A 65 12.44 23.38 5.52
CA HIS A 65 13.85 23.39 5.92
C HIS A 65 14.07 23.96 7.33
N GLU A 66 13.07 23.83 8.19
CA GLU A 66 13.11 24.20 9.60
C GLU A 66 12.98 22.93 10.45
N TYR A 67 13.36 23.02 11.72
CA TYR A 67 13.15 21.95 12.67
C TYR A 67 11.72 22.01 13.19
N HIS A 68 10.95 20.96 12.93
CA HIS A 68 9.63 20.73 13.51
C HIS A 68 9.68 19.55 14.48
N ARG A 69 8.99 19.68 15.60
CA ARG A 69 8.84 18.57 16.53
C ARG A 69 7.66 17.73 16.13
N TYR A 70 7.94 16.73 15.30
CA TYR A 70 6.95 15.73 14.91
C TYR A 70 6.86 14.63 15.93
N VAL A 71 5.61 14.30 16.28
CA VAL A 71 5.26 13.20 17.18
C VAL A 71 4.32 12.24 16.45
N TYR A 72 4.31 10.98 16.87
CA TYR A 72 3.49 9.98 16.22
C TYR A 72 2.55 9.27 17.19
N ARG A 73 1.45 8.79 16.63
CA ARG A 73 0.50 7.88 17.25
C ARG A 73 0.40 6.62 16.42
N LEU A 74 0.58 5.46 17.06
CA LEU A 74 0.38 4.15 16.47
C LEU A 74 -0.95 3.57 16.92
N GLN A 75 -1.76 3.08 15.98
CA GLN A 75 -3.06 2.46 16.24
C GLN A 75 -3.12 1.10 15.55
N HIS A 76 -3.61 0.11 16.27
CA HIS A 76 -3.96 -1.20 15.69
C HIS A 76 -5.29 -1.09 14.94
N CYS A 77 -5.39 -1.73 13.78
CA CYS A 77 -6.58 -1.73 12.94
C CYS A 77 -7.03 -3.17 12.61
N GLU A 78 -8.32 -3.31 12.40
CA GLU A 78 -8.96 -4.53 11.92
C GLU A 78 -8.58 -4.84 10.45
N ALA A 79 -9.03 -5.98 9.93
CA ALA A 79 -8.76 -6.39 8.57
C ALA A 79 -9.29 -5.40 7.50
N ASP A 80 -10.32 -4.64 7.83
CA ASP A 80 -10.93 -3.60 6.97
C ASP A 80 -10.31 -2.19 7.19
N TRP A 81 -9.24 -2.10 7.98
CA TRP A 81 -8.54 -0.86 8.34
C TRP A 81 -9.31 0.10 9.28
N SER A 82 -10.43 -0.31 9.83
CA SER A 82 -11.03 0.41 10.97
C SER A 82 -10.14 0.27 12.20
N VAL A 83 -10.08 1.30 13.04
CA VAL A 83 -9.31 1.21 14.30
C VAL A 83 -9.96 0.14 15.19
N SER A 84 -9.14 -0.76 15.72
CA SER A 84 -9.63 -1.85 16.56
C SER A 84 -10.25 -1.32 17.84
N GLU A 85 -11.44 -1.81 18.14
CA GLU A 85 -12.17 -1.50 19.35
C GLU A 85 -11.98 -2.59 20.42
N GLY A 86 -12.01 -2.21 21.68
CA GLY A 86 -11.97 -3.16 22.80
C GLY A 86 -10.59 -3.71 23.15
N ILE A 87 -9.52 -3.22 22.53
CA ILE A 87 -8.13 -3.48 22.91
C ILE A 87 -7.46 -2.21 23.43
N PHE A 88 -6.53 -2.37 24.39
CA PHE A 88 -5.74 -1.27 24.93
C PHE A 88 -4.42 -1.12 24.17
N GLU A 89 -3.82 0.07 24.23
CA GLU A 89 -2.51 0.32 23.64
C GLU A 89 -1.44 -0.67 24.13
N SER A 90 -1.49 -1.02 25.41
CA SER A 90 -0.60 -2.02 26.02
C SER A 90 -0.76 -3.44 25.47
N ASP A 91 -1.84 -3.75 24.77
CA ASP A 91 -2.05 -5.07 24.18
C ASP A 91 -1.25 -5.23 22.89
N TYR A 92 -1.14 -4.17 22.07
CA TYR A 92 -0.45 -4.20 20.79
C TYR A 92 0.90 -3.47 20.76
N CYS A 93 1.19 -2.59 21.73
CA CYS A 93 2.45 -1.86 21.84
C CYS A 93 3.05 -2.00 23.25
N GLU A 94 4.31 -2.38 23.33
CA GLU A 94 5.14 -2.25 24.53
C GLU A 94 5.83 -0.89 24.45
N GLY A 95 5.62 -0.06 25.48
CA GLY A 95 6.10 1.32 25.53
C GLY A 95 4.98 2.34 25.26
N PHE A 96 5.23 3.31 24.41
CA PHE A 96 4.31 4.41 24.14
C PHE A 96 3.79 4.35 22.70
N ALA A 97 2.51 4.12 22.55
CA ALA A 97 1.86 4.14 21.25
C ALA A 97 1.54 5.57 20.76
N ASP A 98 1.57 6.55 21.63
CA ASP A 98 1.26 7.95 21.32
C ASP A 98 2.25 8.91 22.00
N GLY A 99 2.55 10.03 21.30
CA GLY A 99 3.33 11.14 21.83
C GLY A 99 4.85 10.98 21.78
N SER A 100 5.37 9.92 21.13
CA SER A 100 6.81 9.76 20.94
C SER A 100 7.30 10.65 19.79
N THR A 101 8.43 11.34 20.01
CA THR A 101 9.05 12.26 19.03
C THR A 101 9.83 11.50 17.96
N ILE A 102 9.90 12.07 16.77
CA ILE A 102 10.76 11.61 15.67
C ILE A 102 12.05 12.42 15.71
N ASP A 103 13.14 11.79 16.18
CA ASP A 103 14.41 12.49 16.50
C ASP A 103 15.54 12.21 15.49
N ASP A 104 15.37 11.28 14.55
CA ASP A 104 16.34 11.04 13.47
C ASP A 104 16.09 12.02 12.32
N ILE A 105 16.94 13.05 12.27
CA ILE A 105 16.74 14.24 11.44
C ILE A 105 18.03 14.59 10.71
N GLU A 106 17.91 14.92 9.41
CA GLU A 106 19.03 15.35 8.57
C GLU A 106 18.61 16.51 7.67
N GLU A 107 19.32 17.63 7.74
CA GLU A 107 19.10 18.77 6.86
C GLU A 107 19.79 18.57 5.51
N SER A 108 19.10 18.92 4.44
CA SER A 108 19.67 18.88 3.09
C SER A 108 20.78 19.95 2.92
N LEU A 109 21.85 19.57 2.23
CA LEU A 109 22.97 20.46 1.94
C LEU A 109 23.21 20.56 0.43
N ASN A 110 23.33 21.78 -0.09
CA ASN A 110 23.64 22.06 -1.50
C ASN A 110 22.64 21.48 -2.51
N THR A 111 21.38 21.37 -2.12
CA THR A 111 20.29 20.93 -2.99
C THR A 111 19.54 22.13 -3.59
N ASN A 112 18.91 21.94 -4.74
CA ASN A 112 18.11 23.00 -5.39
C ASN A 112 16.84 23.34 -4.59
N THR A 113 16.26 22.35 -3.93
CA THR A 113 15.16 22.51 -2.97
C THR A 113 15.71 22.14 -1.61
N LEU A 114 15.58 23.03 -0.66
CA LEU A 114 15.99 22.76 0.73
C LEU A 114 14.88 21.95 1.42
N TYR A 115 15.27 20.98 2.23
CA TYR A 115 14.35 20.15 3.03
C TYR A 115 15.05 19.64 4.29
N THR A 116 14.25 19.24 5.25
CA THR A 116 14.68 18.49 6.43
C THR A 116 14.15 17.06 6.31
N HIS A 117 15.02 16.08 6.29
CA HIS A 117 14.68 14.67 6.19
C HIS A 117 14.49 14.06 7.57
N TYR A 118 13.35 13.39 7.78
CA TYR A 118 12.98 12.70 9.01
C TYR A 118 12.88 11.19 8.79
N ARG A 119 13.37 10.42 9.75
CA ARG A 119 13.30 8.96 9.74
C ARG A 119 12.73 8.43 11.03
N LEU A 120 11.89 7.41 10.92
CA LEU A 120 11.31 6.68 12.04
C LEU A 120 11.34 5.19 11.73
N SER A 121 11.85 4.39 12.64
CA SER A 121 11.76 2.93 12.57
C SER A 121 10.86 2.39 13.67
N ILE A 122 10.01 1.42 13.34
CA ILE A 122 9.21 0.66 14.30
C ILE A 122 9.58 -0.83 14.14
N PRO A 123 10.06 -1.54 15.19
CA PRO A 123 10.19 -1.09 16.58
C PRO A 123 11.36 -0.11 16.80
N ASN A 124 11.24 0.69 17.86
CA ASN A 124 12.29 1.55 18.40
C ASN A 124 12.34 1.46 19.94
N GLU A 125 13.13 2.33 20.58
CA GLU A 125 13.28 2.34 22.04
C GLU A 125 11.97 2.66 22.77
N ASN A 126 11.07 3.43 22.14
CA ASN A 126 9.83 3.91 22.75
C ASN A 126 8.62 3.03 22.40
N CYS A 127 8.65 2.29 21.29
CA CYS A 127 7.51 1.50 20.83
C CYS A 127 7.95 0.19 20.20
N ARG A 128 7.45 -0.92 20.73
CA ARG A 128 7.64 -2.27 20.20
C ARG A 128 6.30 -2.95 19.98
N ILE A 129 6.06 -3.43 18.77
CA ILE A 129 4.81 -4.11 18.41
C ILE A 129 4.79 -5.52 19.03
N LYS A 130 3.66 -5.87 19.66
CA LYS A 130 3.42 -7.14 20.35
C LYS A 130 2.39 -8.03 19.66
N MET A 131 1.58 -7.47 18.76
CA MET A 131 0.47 -8.14 18.13
C MET A 131 0.57 -8.02 16.61
N SER A 132 0.26 -9.08 15.88
CA SER A 132 0.08 -9.00 14.42
C SER A 132 -1.23 -8.29 14.09
N GLY A 133 -1.28 -7.64 12.92
CA GLY A 133 -2.46 -6.92 12.44
C GLY A 133 -2.10 -5.79 11.49
N ASN A 134 -3.11 -5.02 11.12
CA ASN A 134 -2.94 -3.78 10.38
C ASN A 134 -2.62 -2.64 11.34
N TYR A 135 -1.76 -1.74 10.93
CA TYR A 135 -1.34 -0.59 11.74
C TYR A 135 -1.46 0.71 10.96
N ARG A 136 -1.99 1.72 11.63
CA ARG A 136 -2.00 3.11 11.16
C ARG A 136 -1.13 3.94 12.08
N LEU A 137 -0.12 4.58 11.51
CA LEU A 137 0.70 5.56 12.19
C LEU A 137 0.28 6.95 11.71
N THR A 138 -0.08 7.81 12.64
CA THR A 138 -0.42 9.22 12.39
C THR A 138 0.68 10.09 12.92
N VAL A 139 1.24 10.96 12.08
CA VAL A 139 2.24 11.95 12.49
C VAL A 139 1.58 13.31 12.54
N TYR A 140 1.88 14.07 13.58
CA TYR A 140 1.38 15.41 13.78
C TYR A 140 2.47 16.34 14.32
N ASP A 141 2.37 17.62 14.01
CA ASP A 141 3.21 18.65 14.63
C ASP A 141 2.75 18.89 16.07
N GLU A 142 3.64 18.74 17.05
CA GLU A 142 3.29 18.89 18.46
C GLU A 142 2.85 20.31 18.81
N ASN A 143 3.39 21.33 18.13
CA ASN A 143 3.09 22.72 18.43
C ASN A 143 1.73 23.17 17.86
N GLU A 144 1.41 22.69 16.66
CA GLU A 144 0.20 23.08 15.94
C GLU A 144 -0.97 22.11 16.24
N GLY A 145 -0.65 20.85 16.59
CA GLY A 145 -1.63 19.79 16.81
C GLY A 145 -2.22 19.22 15.53
N ASP A 146 -1.77 19.70 14.37
CA ASP A 146 -2.29 19.28 13.07
C ASP A 146 -1.64 17.98 12.60
N THR A 147 -2.48 17.09 12.04
CA THR A 147 -1.99 15.88 11.39
C THR A 147 -1.29 16.23 10.09
N VAL A 148 -0.03 15.84 9.95
CA VAL A 148 0.75 16.09 8.75
C VAL A 148 0.69 14.96 7.73
N PHE A 149 0.62 13.71 8.19
CA PHE A 149 0.34 12.55 7.34
C PHE A 149 -0.13 11.32 8.14
N THR A 150 -0.66 10.34 7.43
CA THR A 150 -0.89 8.98 7.93
C THR A 150 -0.11 7.98 7.11
N ALA A 151 0.48 6.99 7.77
CA ALA A 151 1.19 5.86 7.16
C ALA A 151 0.54 4.54 7.61
N CYS A 152 0.40 3.61 6.68
CA CYS A 152 -0.23 2.32 6.92
C CYS A 152 0.74 1.18 6.61
N PHE A 153 0.80 0.18 7.48
CA PHE A 153 1.63 -1.00 7.31
C PHE A 153 0.99 -2.22 7.97
N MET A 154 1.52 -3.40 7.73
CA MET A 154 1.03 -4.65 8.30
C MET A 154 2.13 -5.37 9.06
N VAL A 155 1.74 -6.03 10.15
CA VAL A 155 2.61 -6.94 10.89
C VAL A 155 1.97 -8.32 10.89
N VAL A 156 2.69 -9.33 10.41
CA VAL A 156 2.14 -10.66 10.17
C VAL A 156 2.80 -11.73 11.02
N GLU A 157 2.01 -12.74 11.37
CA GLU A 157 2.48 -14.04 11.83
C GLU A 157 2.15 -15.06 10.74
N PRO A 158 3.15 -15.77 10.16
CA PRO A 158 2.93 -16.63 9.00
C PRO A 158 2.27 -17.97 9.37
N LEU A 159 1.08 -17.91 9.98
CA LEU A 159 0.32 -19.08 10.45
C LEU A 159 -0.53 -19.71 9.35
N VAL A 160 -0.84 -18.97 8.29
CA VAL A 160 -1.60 -19.44 7.13
C VAL A 160 -0.64 -19.69 5.98
N LYS A 161 -0.71 -20.86 5.37
CA LYS A 161 0.04 -21.16 4.14
C LYS A 161 -0.80 -20.73 2.95
N THR A 162 -0.19 -19.97 2.06
CA THR A 162 -0.83 -19.47 0.83
C THR A 162 -0.08 -19.97 -0.40
N SER A 163 -0.80 -20.29 -1.46
CA SER A 163 -0.24 -20.45 -2.79
C SER A 163 -1.08 -19.67 -3.80
N MET A 164 -0.42 -19.13 -4.82
CA MET A 164 -1.07 -18.35 -5.85
C MET A 164 -0.41 -18.62 -7.20
N ALA A 165 -1.23 -18.71 -8.24
CA ALA A 165 -0.79 -18.80 -9.62
C ALA A 165 -1.54 -17.77 -10.46
N VAL A 166 -0.83 -17.10 -11.37
CA VAL A 166 -1.41 -16.14 -12.31
C VAL A 166 -1.23 -16.67 -13.71
N THR A 167 -2.29 -16.65 -14.50
CA THR A 167 -2.26 -17.11 -15.89
C THR A 167 -2.90 -16.08 -16.83
N THR A 168 -2.39 -15.98 -18.05
CA THR A 168 -2.97 -15.20 -19.14
C THR A 168 -3.93 -16.03 -20.01
N ASN A 169 -4.05 -17.34 -19.74
CA ASN A 169 -5.09 -18.20 -20.28
C ASN A 169 -6.27 -18.15 -19.32
N THR A 170 -7.15 -17.19 -19.51
CA THR A 170 -8.29 -16.91 -18.63
C THR A 170 -9.57 -17.58 -19.14
N ASP A 171 -10.60 -17.62 -18.34
CA ASP A 171 -11.91 -18.14 -18.74
C ASP A 171 -12.61 -17.28 -19.79
N ILE A 172 -12.17 -16.06 -20.03
CA ILE A 172 -12.78 -15.11 -20.97
C ILE A 172 -11.91 -14.83 -22.20
N ASP A 173 -10.60 -14.97 -22.11
CA ASP A 173 -9.68 -14.82 -23.25
C ASP A 173 -8.34 -15.56 -23.01
N THR A 174 -7.55 -15.71 -24.06
CA THR A 174 -6.25 -16.35 -24.02
C THR A 174 -5.18 -15.40 -24.51
N ASN A 175 -4.23 -15.07 -23.64
CA ASN A 175 -3.07 -14.20 -23.92
C ASN A 175 -3.47 -12.84 -24.57
N LYS A 176 -4.56 -12.24 -24.10
CA LYS A 176 -5.04 -10.95 -24.64
C LYS A 176 -5.02 -9.86 -23.58
N ALA A 177 -6.18 -9.59 -22.99
CA ALA A 177 -6.40 -8.40 -22.18
C ALA A 177 -6.51 -8.68 -20.68
N HIS A 178 -6.52 -9.96 -20.27
CA HIS A 178 -6.78 -10.30 -18.88
C HIS A 178 -5.77 -11.29 -18.31
N GLN A 179 -5.68 -11.26 -16.99
CA GLN A 179 -4.99 -12.24 -16.15
C GLN A 179 -6.00 -12.85 -15.18
N GLN A 180 -5.87 -14.13 -14.89
CA GLN A 180 -6.70 -14.81 -13.92
C GLN A 180 -5.84 -15.43 -12.82
N VAL A 181 -6.30 -15.26 -11.58
CA VAL A 181 -5.60 -15.75 -10.39
C VAL A 181 -6.29 -17.02 -9.91
N ALA A 182 -5.51 -18.07 -9.69
CA ALA A 182 -5.86 -19.21 -8.86
C ALA A 182 -5.16 -19.05 -7.51
N ALA A 183 -5.87 -19.24 -6.42
CA ALA A 183 -5.33 -19.11 -5.08
C ALA A 183 -5.78 -20.26 -4.18
N GLU A 184 -4.93 -20.61 -3.22
CA GLU A 184 -5.24 -21.59 -2.19
C GLU A 184 -4.68 -21.11 -0.86
N ILE A 185 -5.45 -21.28 0.21
CA ILE A 185 -4.99 -21.04 1.58
C ILE A 185 -5.21 -22.28 2.43
N ASN A 186 -4.26 -22.55 3.33
CA ASN A 186 -4.36 -23.60 4.34
C ASN A 186 -4.19 -22.97 5.72
N TYR A 187 -5.21 -23.09 6.53
CA TYR A 187 -5.28 -22.54 7.89
C TYR A 187 -5.31 -23.64 8.97
N SER A 188 -4.78 -24.84 8.67
CA SER A 188 -4.77 -25.96 9.61
C SER A 188 -4.04 -25.68 10.93
N ALA A 189 -3.16 -24.68 10.96
CA ALA A 189 -2.49 -24.22 12.18
C ALA A 189 -3.37 -23.34 13.09
N LEU A 190 -4.52 -22.91 12.61
CA LEU A 190 -5.48 -22.07 13.31
C LEU A 190 -6.74 -22.88 13.68
N GLY A 191 -7.36 -22.57 14.80
CA GLY A 191 -8.59 -23.21 15.26
C GLY A 191 -9.86 -22.65 14.60
N ILE A 192 -9.82 -22.41 13.28
CA ILE A 192 -10.93 -21.80 12.54
C ILE A 192 -12.08 -22.80 12.41
N THR A 193 -13.27 -22.40 12.83
CA THR A 193 -14.49 -23.19 12.77
C THR A 193 -15.49 -22.70 11.74
N ASN A 194 -15.52 -21.39 11.51
CA ASN A 194 -16.38 -20.75 10.51
C ASN A 194 -15.53 -19.83 9.59
N PRO A 195 -14.91 -20.37 8.53
CA PRO A 195 -14.03 -19.61 7.64
C PRO A 195 -14.69 -18.37 7.03
N ASN A 196 -15.98 -18.37 6.79
CA ASN A 196 -16.69 -17.23 6.21
C ASN A 196 -16.81 -16.03 7.17
N ALA A 197 -16.71 -16.25 8.47
CA ALA A 197 -16.78 -15.21 9.48
C ALA A 197 -15.41 -14.87 10.09
N GLU A 198 -14.49 -15.84 10.07
CA GLU A 198 -13.21 -15.73 10.77
C GLU A 198 -12.05 -15.43 9.81
N LEU A 199 -12.22 -15.59 8.48
CA LEU A 199 -11.20 -15.26 7.50
C LEU A 199 -11.63 -14.04 6.69
N TYR A 200 -10.66 -13.12 6.53
CA TYR A 200 -10.77 -11.97 5.63
C TYR A 200 -9.73 -12.12 4.53
N THR A 201 -10.19 -12.28 3.30
CA THR A 201 -9.31 -12.53 2.16
C THR A 201 -9.30 -11.34 1.22
N VAL A 202 -8.09 -10.93 0.80
CA VAL A 202 -7.91 -9.86 -0.17
C VAL A 202 -6.96 -10.33 -1.26
N VAL A 203 -7.40 -10.26 -2.51
CA VAL A 203 -6.54 -10.45 -3.68
C VAL A 203 -6.55 -9.15 -4.47
N MET A 204 -5.37 -8.59 -4.72
CA MET A 204 -5.22 -7.34 -5.46
C MET A 204 -4.12 -7.45 -6.51
N GLN A 205 -4.17 -6.62 -7.52
CA GLN A 205 -3.14 -6.52 -8.55
C GLN A 205 -2.17 -5.39 -8.18
N ASN A 206 -0.86 -5.68 -8.28
CA ASN A 206 0.23 -4.71 -8.09
C ASN A 206 0.15 -3.93 -6.77
N GLY A 207 -0.31 -4.56 -5.67
CA GLY A 207 -0.45 -3.90 -4.37
C GLY A 207 -1.49 -2.78 -4.30
N ARG A 208 -2.36 -2.65 -5.31
CA ARG A 208 -3.31 -1.53 -5.41
C ARG A 208 -4.67 -1.88 -4.84
N TRP A 209 -5.05 -1.19 -3.79
CA TRP A 209 -6.36 -1.37 -3.15
C TRP A 209 -7.54 -1.07 -4.07
N SER A 210 -7.39 -0.22 -5.08
CA SER A 210 -8.42 0.03 -6.08
C SER A 210 -8.78 -1.20 -6.93
N THR A 211 -7.91 -2.21 -6.98
CA THR A 211 -8.13 -3.47 -7.66
C THR A 211 -8.54 -4.61 -6.73
N ALA A 212 -8.61 -4.36 -5.43
CA ALA A 212 -8.86 -5.38 -4.42
C ALA A 212 -10.16 -6.16 -4.65
N ARG A 213 -10.06 -7.47 -4.53
CA ARG A 213 -11.18 -8.41 -4.48
C ARG A 213 -11.25 -8.95 -3.07
N ILE A 214 -12.26 -8.53 -2.34
CA ILE A 214 -12.39 -8.79 -0.91
C ILE A 214 -13.42 -9.91 -0.72
N ASN A 215 -13.05 -10.94 0.05
CA ASN A 215 -13.91 -12.06 0.43
C ASN A 215 -14.64 -12.71 -0.76
N ALA A 216 -13.94 -12.87 -1.90
CA ALA A 216 -14.50 -13.61 -3.02
C ALA A 216 -14.84 -15.04 -2.60
N ALA A 217 -15.99 -15.54 -3.03
CA ALA A 217 -16.45 -16.87 -2.65
C ALA A 217 -15.52 -17.96 -3.18
N PRO A 218 -14.99 -18.88 -2.35
CA PRO A 218 -14.15 -19.96 -2.82
C PRO A 218 -14.95 -21.00 -3.60
N GLN A 219 -14.37 -21.59 -4.64
CA GLN A 219 -14.96 -22.71 -5.36
C GLN A 219 -14.91 -24.01 -4.57
N TYR A 220 -13.88 -24.15 -3.73
CA TYR A 220 -13.70 -25.36 -2.91
C TYR A 220 -13.37 -24.98 -1.48
N GLN A 221 -14.03 -25.67 -0.54
CA GLN A 221 -13.77 -25.57 0.89
C GLN A 221 -13.53 -26.96 1.46
N THR A 222 -12.44 -27.09 2.22
CA THR A 222 -12.13 -28.29 3.01
C THR A 222 -12.18 -27.97 4.50
N GLY A 223 -11.95 -28.95 5.37
CA GLY A 223 -11.94 -28.71 6.83
C GLY A 223 -10.83 -27.72 7.29
N SER A 224 -9.82 -27.44 6.47
CA SER A 224 -8.67 -26.59 6.83
C SER A 224 -8.14 -25.73 5.69
N GLY A 225 -8.88 -25.60 4.59
CA GLY A 225 -8.44 -24.84 3.43
C GLY A 225 -9.55 -24.29 2.56
N LEU A 226 -9.25 -23.21 1.85
CA LEU A 226 -10.08 -22.62 0.81
C LEU A 226 -9.29 -22.55 -0.49
N ARG A 227 -9.98 -22.75 -1.63
CA ARG A 227 -9.36 -22.72 -2.95
C ARG A 227 -10.25 -21.99 -3.95
N TRP A 228 -9.63 -21.12 -4.70
CA TRP A 228 -10.22 -20.35 -5.78
C TRP A 228 -9.59 -20.81 -7.09
N GLU A 229 -10.38 -21.45 -7.94
CA GLU A 229 -10.02 -21.83 -9.31
C GLU A 229 -11.14 -21.40 -10.24
N HIS A 230 -10.79 -20.88 -11.39
CA HIS A 230 -11.78 -20.39 -12.34
C HIS A 230 -12.79 -19.41 -11.71
N ASN A 231 -12.31 -18.59 -10.77
CA ASN A 231 -13.13 -17.61 -10.10
C ASN A 231 -13.27 -16.36 -10.99
N PRO A 232 -14.50 -15.95 -11.38
CA PRO A 232 -14.69 -14.77 -12.22
C PRO A 232 -14.30 -13.47 -11.52
N ASP A 233 -14.38 -13.41 -10.17
CA ASP A 233 -13.94 -12.23 -9.39
C ASP A 233 -12.42 -12.05 -9.42
N TYR A 234 -11.67 -13.12 -9.73
CA TYR A 234 -10.21 -13.09 -9.79
C TYR A 234 -9.69 -12.94 -11.22
N ILE A 235 -10.49 -12.37 -12.12
CA ILE A 235 -10.05 -11.92 -13.43
C ILE A 235 -9.74 -10.43 -13.35
N PHE A 236 -8.50 -10.07 -13.70
CA PHE A 236 -7.98 -8.73 -13.69
C PHE A 236 -7.59 -8.30 -15.11
N ASN A 237 -7.55 -6.99 -15.35
CA ASN A 237 -6.97 -6.47 -16.58
C ASN A 237 -5.48 -6.80 -16.61
N GLY A 238 -4.99 -7.32 -17.73
CA GLY A 238 -3.60 -7.75 -17.92
C GLY A 238 -2.69 -6.67 -18.50
N GLY A 239 -3.11 -5.40 -18.49
CA GLY A 239 -2.28 -4.28 -18.94
C GLY A 239 -1.24 -3.89 -17.91
N ASN A 240 -0.05 -3.52 -18.36
CA ASN A 240 0.90 -2.81 -17.52
C ASN A 240 0.43 -1.35 -17.46
N GLU A 241 0.05 -0.89 -16.28
CA GLU A 241 -0.50 0.46 -16.10
C GLU A 241 0.59 1.51 -16.06
N PHE A 242 1.78 1.12 -15.60
CA PHE A 242 2.97 1.98 -15.56
C PHE A 242 3.98 1.47 -16.56
N HIS A 243 4.40 2.35 -17.46
CA HIS A 243 5.47 2.07 -18.38
C HIS A 243 6.77 2.63 -17.83
N LYS A 244 7.85 1.86 -18.00
CA LYS A 244 9.18 2.21 -17.50
C LYS A 244 9.96 2.94 -18.58
N PHE A 245 10.59 4.03 -18.21
CA PHE A 245 11.65 4.68 -18.98
C PHE A 245 12.78 5.10 -18.03
N GLU A 246 13.99 5.10 -18.57
CA GLU A 246 15.19 5.32 -17.79
C GLU A 246 16.06 6.39 -18.45
N ILE A 247 16.67 7.25 -17.64
CA ILE A 247 17.69 8.21 -18.05
C ILE A 247 18.96 7.85 -17.28
N LEU A 248 19.76 6.93 -17.84
CA LEU A 248 21.00 6.47 -17.23
C LEU A 248 22.18 7.35 -17.66
N ASP A 249 22.06 8.00 -18.82
CA ASP A 249 23.08 8.84 -19.40
C ASP A 249 22.42 9.95 -20.24
N VAL A 250 22.80 11.19 -20.01
CA VAL A 250 22.29 12.35 -20.75
C VAL A 250 22.89 12.48 -22.16
N THR A 251 23.93 11.75 -22.46
CA THR A 251 24.60 11.78 -23.78
C THR A 251 24.01 10.78 -24.80
N HIS A 252 23.26 9.79 -24.32
CA HIS A 252 22.67 8.74 -25.14
C HIS A 252 21.22 8.47 -24.73
N PRO A 253 20.29 8.30 -25.72
CA PRO A 253 18.96 7.81 -25.42
C PRO A 253 19.02 6.40 -24.81
N THR A 254 18.30 6.22 -23.69
CA THR A 254 18.16 4.94 -22.99
C THR A 254 16.74 4.40 -23.13
N LEU A 255 16.33 3.44 -22.28
CA LEU A 255 15.01 2.79 -22.38
C LEU A 255 13.88 3.82 -22.37
N GLY A 256 13.04 3.79 -23.41
CA GLY A 256 11.85 4.66 -23.52
C GLY A 256 12.16 6.12 -23.88
N ILE A 257 13.42 6.51 -24.02
CA ILE A 257 13.84 7.87 -24.40
C ILE A 257 14.08 7.94 -25.90
N GLU A 258 13.53 8.96 -26.55
CA GLU A 258 13.74 9.25 -27.98
C GLU A 258 14.96 10.14 -28.18
N ASN A 259 15.06 11.20 -27.37
CA ASN A 259 16.13 12.18 -27.47
C ASN A 259 16.40 12.84 -26.10
N VAL A 260 17.64 13.31 -25.91
CA VAL A 260 18.03 14.16 -24.79
C VAL A 260 18.68 15.41 -25.35
N GLY A 261 18.15 16.58 -25.02
CA GLY A 261 18.65 17.88 -25.43
C GLY A 261 19.12 18.72 -24.25
N TRP A 262 20.06 19.66 -24.51
CA TRP A 262 20.52 20.63 -23.54
C TRP A 262 20.09 22.05 -23.98
N ASP A 263 19.42 22.81 -23.10
CA ASP A 263 18.94 24.16 -23.39
C ASP A 263 19.88 25.29 -22.94
N GLY A 264 21.04 24.95 -22.41
CA GLY A 264 22.00 25.88 -21.80
C GLY A 264 21.93 25.91 -20.27
N LYS A 265 20.90 25.31 -19.69
CA LYS A 265 20.70 25.25 -18.23
C LYS A 265 20.29 23.86 -17.74
N ASN A 266 19.40 23.18 -18.46
CA ASN A 266 18.84 21.88 -18.09
C ASN A 266 18.91 20.88 -19.24
N TYR A 267 19.00 19.61 -18.88
CA TYR A 267 18.76 18.52 -19.82
C TYR A 267 17.25 18.25 -19.94
N HIS A 268 16.77 18.08 -21.17
CA HIS A 268 15.40 17.75 -21.49
C HIS A 268 15.36 16.38 -22.16
N ALA A 269 14.78 15.42 -21.51
CA ALA A 269 14.56 14.10 -22.09
C ALA A 269 13.18 14.04 -22.75
N GLN A 270 13.16 13.72 -24.05
CA GLN A 270 11.93 13.45 -24.79
C GLN A 270 11.64 11.96 -24.72
N ILE A 271 10.54 11.59 -24.08
CA ILE A 271 10.07 10.21 -24.05
C ILE A 271 9.47 9.83 -25.42
N ARG A 272 9.59 8.58 -25.79
CA ARG A 272 8.92 8.02 -26.97
C ARG A 272 7.40 8.08 -26.79
N THR A 273 6.68 8.16 -27.88
CA THR A 273 5.22 8.06 -27.84
C THR A 273 4.82 6.77 -27.17
N ASP A 274 4.11 6.91 -26.05
CA ASP A 274 3.60 5.79 -25.30
C ASP A 274 2.30 5.29 -25.93
N LEU A 275 2.27 4.01 -26.31
CA LEU A 275 1.14 3.40 -27.00
C LEU A 275 0.58 2.26 -26.15
N PRO A 276 -0.76 2.08 -26.11
CA PRO A 276 -1.37 0.93 -25.46
C PRO A 276 -0.79 -0.38 -26.00
N ARG A 277 -0.41 -1.28 -25.12
CA ARG A 277 0.09 -2.60 -25.50
C ARG A 277 -1.10 -3.49 -25.92
N PRO A 278 -1.15 -3.99 -27.17
CA PRO A 278 -2.29 -4.77 -27.66
C PRO A 278 -2.32 -6.21 -27.12
N ARG A 279 -1.23 -6.65 -26.47
CA ARG A 279 -1.07 -7.99 -25.89
C ARG A 279 -0.33 -7.89 -24.58
N TYR A 280 -0.58 -8.85 -23.69
CA TYR A 280 0.21 -8.99 -22.47
C TYR A 280 1.71 -9.17 -22.81
N VAL A 281 2.52 -8.33 -22.24
CA VAL A 281 3.98 -8.41 -22.28
C VAL A 281 4.46 -8.38 -20.83
N TYR A 282 5.26 -9.37 -20.43
CA TYR A 282 5.89 -9.34 -19.13
C TYR A 282 6.84 -8.14 -19.06
N ASP A 283 6.66 -7.32 -18.06
CA ASP A 283 7.55 -6.22 -17.73
C ASP A 283 7.52 -6.03 -16.21
N GLU A 284 8.63 -5.59 -15.64
CA GLU A 284 8.69 -5.28 -14.22
C GLU A 284 7.94 -3.97 -13.98
N ASP A 285 6.89 -4.06 -13.18
CA ASP A 285 6.08 -2.91 -12.79
C ASP A 285 6.49 -2.45 -11.38
N ALA A 286 7.02 -1.25 -11.28
CA ALA A 286 7.39 -0.62 -10.02
C ALA A 286 6.20 0.12 -9.35
N ASN A 287 4.95 -0.16 -9.76
CA ASN A 287 3.72 0.46 -9.24
C ASN A 287 3.73 2.00 -9.24
N GLY A 288 4.35 2.60 -10.24
CA GLY A 288 4.49 4.05 -10.35
C GLY A 288 5.57 4.65 -9.43
N THR A 289 6.43 3.85 -8.85
CA THR A 289 7.52 4.32 -8.00
C THR A 289 8.59 5.03 -8.83
N LEU A 290 9.00 6.21 -8.38
CA LEU A 290 10.11 6.95 -8.95
C LEU A 290 11.42 6.53 -8.23
N TYR A 291 12.44 6.27 -8.99
CA TYR A 291 13.81 6.06 -8.51
C TYR A 291 14.72 7.12 -9.13
N ILE A 292 15.52 7.80 -8.30
CA ILE A 292 16.48 8.83 -8.69
C ILE A 292 17.90 8.36 -8.37
#